data_0ead150365f629ddac6b97ffb275b134
#
_entry.id   0ead150365f629ddac6b97ffb275b134
#
_cell.length_a   1.000
_cell.length_b   1.000
_cell.length_c   1.000
_cell.angle_alpha   90.00
_cell.angle_beta   90.00
_cell.angle_gamma   90.00
#
_symmetry.space_group_name_H-M   'P 1'
#
loop_
_entity.id
_entity.type
_entity.pdbx_description
1 polymer ?
#
loop_
_entity_poly.entity_id
_entity_poly.type
_entity_poly.pdbx_seq_one_letter_code
_entity_poly.pdbx_strand_id
1 'polypeptide(L)'
;MTKVPRYQLSKYFKLFAPRFLLGTTYTASPVFFETSLLTKIDRKNLEGAVVLCDKKGFQMAAQEVGALRAASSAYSLLYPPHSGAFHPKVWIMADDDRVAVLCGSGNMTQSGFMDNVELFDSFELLKDGSEQQLGDELLTFVEGLLEMWDENTRRQRPGLRVIQNLLTLIKSLKDSNTPNHTPSISFLSSFSGDFPTQLAKKVECQELKIASPYFGGELAGVTQLRDALNPSSMEVFPALHSSGVDLDPDKLIQFQKKPLRQLNIQKGGFAHLKLYGLVDKDGTHFTFTGSVNATQ
;
A
#
# COMPACT_ATOMS: atom_id res chain seq x y z
N MET A 1 -1.46 -30.69 -2.49
CA MET A 1 -0.90 -29.34 -2.34
C MET A 1 -1.38 -28.49 -3.50
N THR A 2 -2.33 -27.62 -3.27
CA THR A 2 -2.85 -26.69 -4.28
C THR A 2 -1.77 -25.64 -4.54
N LYS A 3 -1.28 -25.55 -5.78
CA LYS A 3 -0.38 -24.48 -6.20
C LYS A 3 -1.16 -23.17 -6.12
N VAL A 4 -0.81 -22.28 -5.19
CA VAL A 4 -1.29 -20.91 -5.21
C VAL A 4 -0.78 -20.28 -6.51
N PRO A 5 -1.64 -19.81 -7.41
CA PRO A 5 -1.19 -19.21 -8.65
C PRO A 5 -0.39 -17.95 -8.32
N ARG A 6 0.86 -17.87 -8.78
CA ARG A 6 1.63 -16.62 -8.76
C ARG A 6 0.96 -15.67 -9.75
N TYR A 7 0.17 -14.76 -9.25
CA TYR A 7 -0.41 -13.71 -10.09
C TYR A 7 0.74 -12.78 -10.50
N GLN A 8 0.98 -12.66 -11.79
CA GLN A 8 1.94 -11.67 -12.27
C GLN A 8 1.28 -10.31 -12.17
N LEU A 9 1.57 -9.58 -11.11
CA LEU A 9 0.99 -8.27 -10.80
C LEU A 9 1.12 -7.28 -11.98
N SER A 10 2.19 -7.38 -12.76
CA SER A 10 2.36 -6.59 -13.98
C SER A 10 1.23 -6.78 -15.01
N LYS A 11 0.49 -7.89 -14.96
CA LYS A 11 -0.69 -8.10 -15.82
C LYS A 11 -1.86 -7.22 -15.41
N TYR A 12 -1.94 -6.82 -14.15
CA TYR A 12 -3.00 -5.93 -13.67
C TYR A 12 -2.94 -4.58 -14.40
N PHE A 13 -1.75 -4.05 -14.63
CA PHE A 13 -1.55 -2.80 -15.36
C PHE A 13 -2.02 -2.84 -16.82
N LYS A 14 -2.17 -4.03 -17.43
CA LYS A 14 -2.71 -4.16 -18.79
C LYS A 14 -4.22 -3.96 -18.90
N LEU A 15 -4.92 -4.04 -17.78
CA LEU A 15 -6.39 -3.96 -17.75
C LEU A 15 -6.90 -2.51 -17.86
N PHE A 16 -6.00 -1.54 -17.79
CA PHE A 16 -6.34 -0.13 -17.72
C PHE A 16 -5.66 0.69 -18.82
N ALA A 17 -6.38 1.69 -19.32
CA ALA A 17 -5.87 2.74 -20.19
C ALA A 17 -6.05 4.10 -19.47
N PRO A 18 -5.28 4.35 -18.39
CA PRO A 18 -5.52 5.51 -17.54
C PRO A 18 -5.15 6.82 -18.23
N ARG A 19 -5.84 7.89 -17.86
CA ARG A 19 -5.43 9.27 -18.14
C ARG A 19 -4.32 9.71 -17.18
N PHE A 20 -4.44 9.33 -15.91
CA PHE A 20 -3.44 9.65 -14.87
C PHE A 20 -3.03 8.42 -14.09
N LEU A 21 -1.74 8.36 -13.79
CA LEU A 21 -1.11 7.30 -12.99
C LEU A 21 -0.34 7.93 -11.82
N LEU A 22 -0.64 7.48 -10.61
CA LEU A 22 0.15 7.74 -9.40
C LEU A 22 0.65 6.42 -8.83
N GLY A 23 1.95 6.33 -8.61
CA GLY A 23 2.57 5.25 -7.84
C GLY A 23 3.24 5.78 -6.59
N THR A 24 3.15 5.06 -5.47
CA THR A 24 3.92 5.33 -4.26
C THR A 24 4.73 4.11 -3.85
N THR A 25 5.94 4.31 -3.33
CA THR A 25 6.82 3.22 -2.93
C THR A 25 7.89 3.70 -1.95
N TYR A 26 8.47 2.80 -1.16
CA TYR A 26 9.64 3.13 -0.35
C TYR A 26 10.91 3.08 -1.21
N THR A 27 11.21 1.95 -1.83
CA THR A 27 12.32 1.81 -2.77
C THR A 27 11.80 1.76 -4.20
N ALA A 28 12.53 2.41 -5.11
CA ALA A 28 12.18 2.49 -6.53
C ALA A 28 13.31 1.96 -7.40
N SER A 29 12.96 1.12 -8.39
CA SER A 29 13.79 0.88 -9.57
C SER A 29 13.09 1.49 -10.79
N PRO A 30 13.51 2.67 -11.24
CA PRO A 30 12.95 3.31 -12.43
C PRO A 30 13.13 2.44 -13.68
N VAL A 31 14.22 1.70 -13.80
CA VAL A 31 14.44 0.76 -14.91
C VAL A 31 13.38 -0.34 -14.89
N PHE A 32 13.06 -0.91 -13.72
CA PHE A 32 11.98 -1.88 -13.59
C PHE A 32 10.63 -1.26 -13.96
N PHE A 33 10.36 -0.03 -13.52
CA PHE A 33 9.13 0.69 -13.88
C PHE A 33 9.01 0.83 -15.39
N GLU A 34 10.05 1.35 -16.07
CA GLU A 34 10.03 1.57 -17.52
C GLU A 34 9.88 0.27 -18.32
N THR A 35 10.61 -0.78 -17.94
CA THR A 35 10.68 -2.02 -18.71
C THR A 35 9.55 -3.01 -18.41
N SER A 36 9.01 -2.99 -17.19
CA SER A 36 8.09 -4.03 -16.72
C SER A 36 6.68 -3.54 -16.42
N LEU A 37 6.50 -2.28 -16.02
CA LEU A 37 5.18 -1.74 -15.69
C LEU A 37 4.68 -0.76 -16.75
N LEU A 38 5.45 0.26 -17.08
CA LEU A 38 5.04 1.30 -18.04
C LEU A 38 4.78 0.74 -19.45
N THR A 39 5.50 -0.32 -19.84
CA THR A 39 5.26 -1.04 -21.09
C THR A 39 3.96 -1.85 -21.13
N LYS A 40 3.33 -2.09 -19.98
CA LYS A 40 2.07 -2.82 -19.89
C LYS A 40 0.85 -1.91 -19.92
N ILE A 41 1.01 -0.66 -19.56
CA ILE A 41 -0.06 0.33 -19.55
C ILE A 41 -0.37 0.76 -20.99
N ASP A 42 -1.64 0.77 -21.36
CA ASP A 42 -2.05 1.42 -22.61
C ASP A 42 -1.89 2.94 -22.44
N ARG A 43 -0.92 3.51 -23.16
CA ARG A 43 -0.54 4.91 -23.03
C ARG A 43 -1.27 5.84 -24.02
N LYS A 44 -2.24 5.34 -24.77
CA LYS A 44 -2.96 6.16 -25.77
C LYS A 44 -3.62 7.40 -25.15
N ASN A 45 -4.15 7.22 -23.93
CA ASN A 45 -4.87 8.27 -23.20
C ASN A 45 -4.05 8.84 -22.03
N LEU A 46 -2.81 8.37 -21.82
CA LEU A 46 -2.01 8.78 -20.66
C LEU A 46 -1.56 10.23 -20.79
N GLU A 47 -2.15 11.12 -20.01
CA GLU A 47 -1.82 12.55 -19.93
C GLU A 47 -0.73 12.82 -18.89
N GLY A 48 -0.55 11.93 -17.91
CA GLY A 48 0.53 12.06 -16.94
C GLY A 48 0.70 10.88 -16.03
N ALA A 49 1.96 10.67 -15.62
CA ALA A 49 2.34 9.68 -14.63
C ALA A 49 3.32 10.27 -13.62
N VAL A 50 3.17 9.91 -12.36
CA VAL A 50 4.09 10.28 -11.29
C VAL A 50 4.31 9.12 -10.34
N VAL A 51 5.56 8.93 -9.93
CA VAL A 51 5.94 7.99 -8.89
C VAL A 51 6.56 8.77 -7.75
N LEU A 52 6.04 8.57 -6.54
CA LEU A 52 6.57 9.11 -5.30
C LEU A 52 7.34 8.02 -4.57
N CYS A 53 8.58 8.28 -4.17
CA CYS A 53 9.37 7.33 -3.39
C CYS A 53 10.02 8.01 -2.18
N ASP A 54 10.46 7.20 -1.23
CA ASP A 54 11.27 7.69 -0.11
C ASP A 54 12.55 8.36 -0.61
N LYS A 55 13.08 9.31 0.15
CA LYS A 55 14.34 9.99 -0.18
C LYS A 55 15.51 9.00 -0.38
N LYS A 56 15.60 7.97 0.46
CA LYS A 56 16.62 6.90 0.31
C LYS A 56 16.37 6.09 -0.96
N GLY A 57 15.11 5.74 -1.23
CA GLY A 57 14.70 5.08 -2.47
C GLY A 57 15.03 5.90 -3.71
N PHE A 58 14.82 7.21 -3.65
CA PHE A 58 15.20 8.14 -4.73
C PHE A 58 16.71 8.18 -4.96
N GLN A 59 17.50 8.21 -3.89
CA GLN A 59 18.98 8.19 -4.00
C GLN A 59 19.48 6.88 -4.63
N MET A 60 18.87 5.75 -4.31
CA MET A 60 19.18 4.46 -4.95
C MET A 60 18.77 4.46 -6.43
N ALA A 61 17.59 4.98 -6.74
CA ALA A 61 17.08 5.12 -8.11
C ALA A 61 17.98 6.00 -8.99
N ALA A 62 18.66 7.00 -8.41
CA ALA A 62 19.59 7.86 -9.14
C ALA A 62 20.77 7.10 -9.77
N GLN A 63 21.12 5.92 -9.24
CA GLN A 63 22.17 5.07 -9.83
C GLN A 63 21.74 4.46 -11.18
N GLU A 64 20.43 4.38 -11.43
CA GLU A 64 19.88 3.81 -12.67
C GLU A 64 19.67 4.87 -13.79
N VAL A 65 19.92 6.17 -13.50
CA VAL A 65 19.57 7.30 -14.40
C VAL A 65 20.17 7.13 -15.80
N GLY A 66 21.39 6.62 -15.91
CA GLY A 66 22.03 6.38 -17.22
C GLY A 66 21.33 5.37 -18.12
N ALA A 67 20.46 4.52 -17.58
CA ALA A 67 19.71 3.50 -18.31
C ALA A 67 18.26 3.93 -18.65
N LEU A 68 17.80 5.06 -18.11
CA LEU A 68 16.42 5.54 -18.29
C LEU A 68 16.22 6.17 -19.67
N ARG A 69 15.04 5.93 -20.25
CA ARG A 69 14.64 6.44 -21.57
C ARG A 69 13.35 7.26 -21.54
N ALA A 70 12.50 7.04 -20.54
CA ALA A 70 11.18 7.64 -20.46
C ALA A 70 11.02 8.61 -19.26
N ALA A 71 11.97 8.64 -18.34
CA ALA A 71 11.95 9.58 -17.21
C ALA A 71 11.91 11.03 -17.70
N SER A 72 11.15 11.87 -17.00
CA SER A 72 10.87 13.28 -17.32
C SER A 72 10.07 13.52 -18.61
N SER A 73 9.95 12.56 -19.50
CA SER A 73 9.12 12.68 -20.71
C SER A 73 7.78 11.95 -20.60
N ALA A 74 7.76 10.73 -20.04
CA ALA A 74 6.55 9.95 -19.86
C ALA A 74 6.08 9.88 -18.41
N TYR A 75 6.96 10.12 -17.44
CA TYR A 75 6.62 10.15 -16.02
C TYR A 75 7.59 11.01 -15.21
N SER A 76 7.16 11.43 -14.02
CA SER A 76 7.98 12.10 -13.02
C SER A 76 8.30 11.15 -11.88
N LEU A 77 9.55 11.14 -11.40
CA LEU A 77 9.95 10.47 -10.16
C LEU A 77 10.27 11.55 -9.13
N LEU A 78 9.58 11.56 -8.02
CA LEU A 78 9.71 12.59 -6.97
C LEU A 78 9.87 11.94 -5.60
N TYR A 79 10.48 12.66 -4.65
CA TYR A 79 10.44 12.31 -3.24
C TYR A 79 9.75 13.43 -2.45
N PRO A 80 8.72 13.10 -1.66
CA PRO A 80 8.02 14.11 -0.86
C PRO A 80 8.89 14.60 0.30
N PRO A 81 8.80 15.90 0.64
CA PRO A 81 9.48 16.43 1.83
C PRO A 81 8.73 15.96 3.08
N HIS A 82 9.34 15.09 3.87
CA HIS A 82 8.77 14.59 5.13
C HIS A 82 9.89 14.22 6.11
N SER A 83 9.55 14.16 7.40
CA SER A 83 10.39 13.59 8.46
C SER A 83 10.07 12.10 8.61
N GLY A 84 11.05 11.23 8.71
CA GLY A 84 10.85 9.79 8.84
C GLY A 84 10.89 9.05 7.50
N ALA A 85 10.14 7.95 7.36
CA ALA A 85 10.12 7.11 6.18
C ALA A 85 8.82 7.31 5.38
N PHE A 86 8.94 7.61 4.07
CA PHE A 86 7.80 7.58 3.16
C PHE A 86 7.61 6.15 2.64
N HIS A 87 6.62 5.43 3.20
CA HIS A 87 6.52 3.98 3.03
C HIS A 87 5.23 3.44 2.39
N PRO A 88 4.29 4.25 1.86
CA PRO A 88 3.12 3.71 1.20
C PRO A 88 3.48 2.97 -0.09
N LYS A 89 2.69 1.95 -0.45
CA LYS A 89 2.82 1.18 -1.70
C LYS A 89 1.45 1.07 -2.33
N VAL A 90 1.07 2.15 -3.00
CA VAL A 90 -0.24 2.35 -3.61
C VAL A 90 -0.06 2.77 -5.05
N TRP A 91 -0.83 2.16 -5.94
CA TRP A 91 -0.95 2.54 -7.34
C TRP A 91 -2.37 2.98 -7.59
N ILE A 92 -2.54 4.16 -8.16
CA ILE A 92 -3.83 4.71 -8.55
C ILE A 92 -3.80 4.98 -10.05
N MET A 93 -4.70 4.37 -10.77
CA MET A 93 -4.90 4.53 -12.21
C MET A 93 -6.30 5.07 -12.44
N ALA A 94 -6.41 6.24 -13.04
CA ALA A 94 -7.70 6.93 -13.21
C ALA A 94 -7.98 7.29 -14.66
N ASP A 95 -9.22 7.09 -15.07
CA ASP A 95 -9.85 7.64 -16.27
C ASP A 95 -11.16 8.33 -15.90
N ASP A 96 -11.95 8.77 -16.89
CA ASP A 96 -13.18 9.55 -16.65
C ASP A 96 -14.32 8.72 -16.03
N ASP A 97 -14.24 7.38 -16.09
CA ASP A 97 -15.31 6.49 -15.66
C ASP A 97 -14.95 5.68 -14.42
N ARG A 98 -13.65 5.62 -14.05
CA ARG A 98 -13.19 4.85 -12.89
C ARG A 98 -11.84 5.28 -12.35
N VAL A 99 -11.64 4.98 -11.05
CA VAL A 99 -10.35 4.98 -10.38
C VAL A 99 -10.05 3.57 -9.90
N ALA A 100 -9.00 2.96 -10.43
CA ALA A 100 -8.52 1.66 -9.97
C ALA A 100 -7.36 1.85 -9.01
N VAL A 101 -7.43 1.19 -7.86
CA VAL A 101 -6.40 1.24 -6.82
C VAL A 101 -5.83 -0.15 -6.60
N LEU A 102 -4.50 -0.21 -6.55
CA LEU A 102 -3.75 -1.39 -6.14
C LEU A 102 -2.92 -1.01 -4.93
N CYS A 103 -3.18 -1.61 -3.78
CA CYS A 103 -2.50 -1.36 -2.52
C CYS A 103 -1.82 -2.63 -2.03
N GLY A 104 -0.58 -2.55 -1.51
CA GLY A 104 0.07 -3.76 -1.06
C GLY A 104 1.37 -3.57 -0.30
N SER A 105 2.11 -4.66 -0.16
CA SER A 105 3.36 -4.74 0.59
C SER A 105 4.62 -4.55 -0.28
N GLY A 106 4.51 -4.74 -1.61
CA GLY A 106 5.64 -4.75 -2.53
C GLY A 106 6.12 -3.38 -2.98
N ASN A 107 7.43 -3.16 -2.93
CA ASN A 107 8.06 -1.98 -3.50
C ASN A 107 8.10 -2.03 -5.03
N MET A 108 8.27 -0.87 -5.68
CA MET A 108 8.46 -0.75 -7.13
C MET A 108 9.84 -1.26 -7.57
N THR A 109 10.06 -2.56 -7.40
CA THR A 109 11.29 -3.26 -7.74
C THR A 109 10.95 -4.64 -8.29
N GLN A 110 11.90 -5.29 -8.96
CA GLN A 110 11.72 -6.66 -9.41
C GLN A 110 11.39 -7.59 -8.23
N SER A 111 12.10 -7.47 -7.11
CA SER A 111 11.83 -8.30 -5.94
C SER A 111 10.42 -8.09 -5.38
N GLY A 112 9.95 -6.84 -5.27
CA GLY A 112 8.63 -6.51 -4.73
C GLY A 112 7.46 -6.92 -5.65
N PHE A 113 7.69 -7.14 -6.96
CA PHE A 113 6.64 -7.52 -7.89
C PHE A 113 6.75 -8.95 -8.42
N MET A 114 7.92 -9.59 -8.30
CA MET A 114 8.17 -10.88 -8.96
C MET A 114 8.77 -11.95 -8.05
N ASP A 115 9.70 -11.58 -7.16
CA ASP A 115 10.53 -12.57 -6.46
C ASP A 115 10.07 -12.85 -5.03
N ASN A 116 9.64 -11.82 -4.29
CA ASN A 116 9.11 -11.96 -2.95
C ASN A 116 7.67 -12.53 -2.95
N VAL A 117 7.23 -13.00 -1.78
CA VAL A 117 5.81 -13.18 -1.51
C VAL A 117 5.27 -11.90 -0.90
N GLU A 118 4.51 -11.19 -1.71
CA GLU A 118 3.83 -9.94 -1.37
C GLU A 118 2.32 -10.13 -1.43
N LEU A 119 1.58 -9.29 -0.71
CA LEU A 119 0.13 -9.19 -0.83
C LEU A 119 -0.23 -7.86 -1.48
N PHE A 120 -1.20 -7.92 -2.38
CA PHE A 120 -1.80 -6.75 -3.01
C PHE A 120 -3.31 -6.96 -3.06
N ASP A 121 -4.04 -5.93 -2.65
CA ASP A 121 -5.47 -5.81 -2.86
C ASP A 121 -5.75 -4.79 -3.95
N SER A 122 -6.81 -5.03 -4.71
CA SER A 122 -7.27 -4.10 -5.74
C SER A 122 -8.74 -3.82 -5.57
N PHE A 123 -9.12 -2.57 -5.77
CA PHE A 123 -10.51 -2.12 -5.76
C PHE A 123 -10.69 -0.95 -6.73
N GLU A 124 -11.93 -0.65 -7.05
CA GLU A 124 -12.28 0.39 -8.02
C GLU A 124 -13.37 1.30 -7.45
N LEU A 125 -13.22 2.61 -7.69
CA LEU A 125 -14.29 3.59 -7.57
C LEU A 125 -14.82 3.82 -8.98
N LEU A 126 -16.05 3.38 -9.22
CA LEU A 126 -16.71 3.50 -10.51
C LEU A 126 -17.61 4.75 -10.54
N LYS A 127 -17.80 5.32 -11.72
CA LYS A 127 -18.80 6.36 -11.94
C LYS A 127 -20.20 5.79 -11.63
N ASP A 128 -21.01 6.61 -10.96
CA ASP A 128 -22.39 6.24 -10.56
C ASP A 128 -22.47 4.95 -9.71
N GLY A 129 -21.39 4.62 -8.98
CA GLY A 129 -21.32 3.50 -8.07
C GLY A 129 -21.95 3.79 -6.71
N SER A 130 -21.64 2.95 -5.71
CA SER A 130 -22.14 3.07 -4.32
C SER A 130 -21.03 3.21 -3.28
N GLU A 131 -19.81 3.57 -3.68
CA GLU A 131 -18.62 3.57 -2.82
C GLU A 131 -18.16 5.00 -2.47
N GLN A 132 -19.11 5.90 -2.11
CA GLN A 132 -18.80 7.29 -1.77
C GLN A 132 -17.77 7.41 -0.66
N GLN A 133 -17.89 6.57 0.39
CA GLN A 133 -16.93 6.56 1.52
C GLN A 133 -15.51 6.22 1.06
N LEU A 134 -15.35 5.26 0.15
CA LEU A 134 -14.05 4.92 -0.44
C LEU A 134 -13.47 6.11 -1.19
N GLY A 135 -14.33 6.85 -1.90
CA GLY A 135 -13.94 8.10 -2.56
C GLY A 135 -13.40 9.14 -1.56
N ASP A 136 -14.05 9.33 -0.41
CA ASP A 136 -13.59 10.25 0.64
C ASP A 136 -12.23 9.82 1.23
N GLU A 137 -12.06 8.51 1.48
CA GLU A 137 -10.80 7.94 1.99
C GLU A 137 -9.64 8.11 0.98
N LEU A 138 -9.91 7.92 -0.31
CA LEU A 138 -8.94 8.16 -1.40
C LEU A 138 -8.59 9.64 -1.56
N LEU A 139 -9.59 10.53 -1.49
CA LEU A 139 -9.36 11.97 -1.51
C LEU A 139 -8.43 12.40 -0.40
N THR A 140 -8.71 11.99 0.84
CA THR A 140 -7.87 12.28 2.02
C THR A 140 -6.42 11.84 1.79
N PHE A 141 -6.21 10.66 1.20
CA PHE A 141 -4.87 10.17 0.89
C PHE A 141 -4.16 11.01 -0.18
N VAL A 142 -4.82 11.29 -1.29
CA VAL A 142 -4.22 12.03 -2.42
C VAL A 142 -4.00 13.50 -2.07
N GLU A 143 -4.93 14.12 -1.32
CA GLU A 143 -4.77 15.47 -0.77
C GLU A 143 -3.58 15.54 0.18
N GLY A 144 -3.48 14.60 1.15
CA GLY A 144 -2.37 14.51 2.07
C GLY A 144 -1.03 14.36 1.37
N LEU A 145 -0.96 13.55 0.30
CA LEU A 145 0.24 13.47 -0.53
C LEU A 145 0.60 14.82 -1.15
N LEU A 146 -0.38 15.56 -1.68
CA LEU A 146 -0.15 16.85 -2.32
C LEU A 146 0.25 17.93 -1.31
N GLU A 147 -0.32 17.92 -0.12
CA GLU A 147 -0.06 18.87 0.97
C GLU A 147 1.36 18.75 1.57
N MET A 148 2.06 17.65 1.30
CA MET A 148 3.47 17.53 1.69
C MET A 148 4.38 18.57 1.02
N TRP A 149 3.94 19.22 -0.08
CA TRP A 149 4.67 20.30 -0.76
C TRP A 149 3.99 21.65 -0.55
N ASP A 150 4.79 22.70 -0.52
CA ASP A 150 4.30 24.07 -0.55
C ASP A 150 3.64 24.40 -1.90
N GLU A 151 2.78 25.42 -1.90
CA GLU A 151 1.98 25.80 -3.07
C GLU A 151 2.83 26.20 -4.28
N ASN A 152 3.95 26.89 -4.06
CA ASN A 152 4.84 27.32 -5.14
C ASN A 152 5.46 26.10 -5.84
N THR A 153 5.95 25.12 -5.07
CA THR A 153 6.49 23.86 -5.58
C THR A 153 5.43 23.09 -6.36
N ARG A 154 4.17 23.04 -5.86
CA ARG A 154 3.06 22.37 -6.55
C ARG A 154 2.81 22.95 -7.95
N ARG A 155 2.86 24.26 -8.09
CA ARG A 155 2.67 24.95 -9.38
C ARG A 155 3.81 24.70 -10.38
N GLN A 156 5.02 24.54 -9.91
CA GLN A 156 6.21 24.44 -10.77
C GLN A 156 6.54 23.02 -11.24
N ARG A 157 6.11 21.97 -10.50
CA ARG A 157 6.49 20.58 -10.83
C ARG A 157 5.41 19.87 -11.62
N PRO A 158 5.67 19.41 -12.86
CA PRO A 158 4.68 18.70 -13.69
C PRO A 158 4.11 17.45 -13.00
N GLY A 159 4.91 16.68 -12.27
CA GLY A 159 4.43 15.50 -11.55
C GLY A 159 3.39 15.82 -10.47
N LEU A 160 3.45 16.99 -9.81
CA LEU A 160 2.45 17.39 -8.82
C LEU A 160 1.14 17.83 -9.49
N ARG A 161 1.19 18.34 -10.72
CA ARG A 161 -0.03 18.59 -11.51
C ARG A 161 -0.77 17.29 -11.86
N VAL A 162 -0.05 16.19 -12.06
CA VAL A 162 -0.69 14.87 -12.24
C VAL A 162 -1.51 14.50 -11.01
N ILE A 163 -0.98 14.72 -9.79
CA ILE A 163 -1.72 14.46 -8.54
C ILE A 163 -2.95 15.38 -8.42
N GLN A 164 -2.83 16.65 -8.79
CA GLN A 164 -3.96 17.59 -8.78
C GLN A 164 -5.09 17.17 -9.76
N ASN A 165 -4.72 16.74 -10.96
CA ASN A 165 -5.69 16.25 -11.94
C ASN A 165 -6.36 14.95 -11.48
N LEU A 166 -5.57 14.03 -10.91
CA LEU A 166 -6.09 12.81 -10.30
C LEU A 166 -7.09 13.12 -9.18
N LEU A 167 -6.77 14.08 -8.30
CA LEU A 167 -7.66 14.54 -7.24
C LEU A 167 -9.00 15.03 -7.79
N THR A 168 -8.95 15.82 -8.89
CA THR A 168 -10.17 16.32 -9.57
C THR A 168 -11.02 15.18 -10.10
N LEU A 169 -10.41 14.15 -10.70
CA LEU A 169 -11.15 12.98 -11.19
C LEU A 169 -11.77 12.17 -10.06
N ILE A 170 -11.02 11.89 -8.99
CA ILE A 170 -11.53 11.15 -7.82
C ILE A 170 -12.73 11.90 -7.24
N LYS A 171 -12.64 13.24 -7.10
CA LYS A 171 -13.74 14.06 -6.60
C LYS A 171 -14.97 13.96 -7.46
N SER A 172 -14.83 14.08 -8.77
CA SER A 172 -15.94 13.97 -9.71
C SER A 172 -16.63 12.61 -9.64
N LEU A 173 -15.84 11.53 -9.58
CA LEU A 173 -16.38 10.17 -9.48
C LEU A 173 -17.04 9.93 -8.12
N LYS A 174 -16.43 10.38 -7.03
CA LYS A 174 -17.03 10.29 -5.68
C LYS A 174 -18.37 11.03 -5.61
N ASP A 175 -18.44 12.24 -6.20
CA ASP A 175 -19.66 13.06 -6.17
C ASP A 175 -20.79 12.44 -7.01
N SER A 176 -20.47 11.55 -7.95
CA SER A 176 -21.46 10.74 -8.69
C SER A 176 -21.91 9.48 -7.92
N ASN A 177 -21.19 9.09 -6.87
CA ASN A 177 -21.48 7.87 -6.11
C ASN A 177 -22.54 8.13 -5.02
N THR A 178 -23.32 7.08 -4.70
CA THR A 178 -24.24 7.08 -3.57
C THR A 178 -23.56 6.58 -2.30
N PRO A 179 -24.04 7.01 -1.10
CA PRO A 179 -23.54 6.44 0.15
C PRO A 179 -23.87 4.96 0.27
N ASN A 180 -22.87 4.16 0.63
CA ASN A 180 -23.05 2.76 1.01
C ASN A 180 -23.07 2.68 2.54
N HIS A 181 -24.18 2.22 3.13
CA HIS A 181 -24.34 2.11 4.58
C HIS A 181 -23.54 0.96 5.19
N THR A 182 -23.06 0.01 4.37
CA THR A 182 -22.25 -1.12 4.81
C THR A 182 -21.10 -1.34 3.83
N PRO A 183 -20.10 -0.45 3.84
CA PRO A 183 -18.98 -0.57 2.92
C PRO A 183 -18.21 -1.86 3.19
N SER A 184 -18.00 -2.64 2.14
CA SER A 184 -17.21 -3.89 2.20
C SER A 184 -15.71 -3.64 2.14
N ILE A 185 -15.31 -2.45 1.72
CA ILE A 185 -13.92 -2.03 1.50
C ILE A 185 -13.67 -0.71 2.23
N SER A 186 -12.51 -0.59 2.84
CA SER A 186 -12.02 0.67 3.44
C SER A 186 -10.56 0.88 3.10
N PHE A 187 -10.19 2.12 2.80
CA PHE A 187 -8.82 2.51 2.54
C PHE A 187 -8.26 3.34 3.70
N LEU A 188 -7.33 2.76 4.46
CA LEU A 188 -6.73 3.42 5.63
C LEU A 188 -5.40 4.07 5.27
N SER A 189 -5.20 5.31 5.69
CA SER A 189 -3.94 6.01 5.49
C SER A 189 -3.48 6.76 6.74
N SER A 190 -2.16 7.00 6.85
CA SER A 190 -1.59 7.78 7.96
C SER A 190 -2.04 9.25 7.98
N PHE A 191 -2.63 9.75 6.89
CA PHE A 191 -3.22 11.09 6.86
C PHE A 191 -4.54 11.18 7.64
N SER A 192 -5.19 10.04 7.88
CA SER A 192 -6.42 9.95 8.69
C SER A 192 -6.15 9.60 10.17
N GLY A 193 -4.90 9.42 10.56
CA GLY A 193 -4.47 9.04 11.92
C GLY A 193 -3.63 7.77 11.95
N ASP A 194 -3.26 7.33 13.16
CA ASP A 194 -2.48 6.10 13.32
C ASP A 194 -3.32 4.84 13.01
N PHE A 195 -2.66 3.82 12.51
CA PHE A 195 -3.31 2.58 12.06
C PHE A 195 -4.09 1.85 13.16
N PRO A 196 -3.55 1.64 14.39
CA PRO A 196 -4.30 1.01 15.48
C PRO A 196 -5.61 1.73 15.82
N THR A 197 -5.59 3.05 15.92
CA THR A 197 -6.78 3.86 16.21
C THR A 197 -7.82 3.78 15.09
N GLN A 198 -7.40 3.76 13.84
CA GLN A 198 -8.31 3.60 12.70
C GLN A 198 -8.98 2.22 12.70
N LEU A 199 -8.23 1.15 13.01
CA LEU A 199 -8.77 -0.20 13.14
C LEU A 199 -9.80 -0.28 14.27
N ALA A 200 -9.49 0.26 15.46
CA ALA A 200 -10.38 0.25 16.61
C ALA A 200 -11.73 0.98 16.36
N LYS A 201 -11.74 1.97 15.48
CA LYS A 201 -12.99 2.63 15.06
C LYS A 201 -13.85 1.78 14.12
N LYS A 202 -13.25 0.81 13.43
CA LYS A 202 -13.95 -0.01 12.43
C LYS A 202 -14.36 -1.38 12.96
N VAL A 203 -13.64 -1.95 13.94
CA VAL A 203 -13.84 -3.33 14.38
C VAL A 203 -13.76 -3.44 15.90
N GLU A 204 -14.81 -3.94 16.53
CA GLU A 204 -14.78 -4.40 17.93
C GLU A 204 -14.10 -5.77 18.00
N CYS A 205 -12.77 -5.77 18.09
CA CYS A 205 -11.93 -6.93 17.86
C CYS A 205 -11.99 -7.95 18.99
N GLN A 206 -12.31 -9.21 18.69
CA GLN A 206 -12.21 -10.35 19.62
C GLN A 206 -10.95 -11.18 19.37
N GLU A 207 -10.60 -11.40 18.11
CA GLU A 207 -9.37 -12.10 17.74
C GLU A 207 -8.54 -11.23 16.81
N LEU A 208 -7.22 -11.16 17.09
CA LEU A 208 -6.25 -10.46 16.25
C LEU A 208 -5.17 -11.43 15.78
N LYS A 209 -4.92 -11.48 14.49
CA LYS A 209 -3.82 -12.23 13.86
C LYS A 209 -2.93 -11.29 13.07
N ILE A 210 -1.64 -11.29 13.35
CA ILE A 210 -0.67 -10.39 12.73
C ILE A 210 0.38 -11.22 12.00
N ALA A 211 0.49 -11.04 10.69
CA ALA A 211 1.59 -11.57 9.90
C ALA A 211 2.41 -10.40 9.33
N SER A 212 3.68 -10.32 9.67
CA SER A 212 4.58 -9.24 9.24
C SER A 212 6.01 -9.74 9.15
N PRO A 213 6.84 -9.16 8.26
CA PRO A 213 8.26 -9.47 8.21
C PRO A 213 9.05 -8.80 9.35
N TYR A 214 8.55 -7.68 9.87
CA TYR A 214 9.26 -6.86 10.86
C TYR A 214 8.34 -6.48 12.01
N PHE A 215 8.85 -6.63 13.24
CA PHE A 215 8.11 -6.35 14.48
C PHE A 215 8.79 -5.28 15.35
N GLY A 216 10.07 -5.01 15.11
CA GLY A 216 10.90 -4.20 16.00
C GLY A 216 11.22 -4.92 17.32
N GLY A 217 12.40 -4.66 17.90
CA GLY A 217 12.91 -5.40 19.06
C GLY A 217 12.05 -5.31 20.32
N GLU A 218 11.29 -4.22 20.50
CA GLU A 218 10.44 -4.02 21.69
C GLU A 218 8.96 -4.38 21.45
N LEU A 219 8.60 -4.88 20.28
CA LEU A 219 7.21 -5.19 19.91
C LEU A 219 6.23 -4.01 20.11
N ALA A 220 6.71 -2.77 19.97
CA ALA A 220 5.93 -1.58 20.25
C ALA A 220 4.66 -1.50 19.38
N GLY A 221 4.74 -1.83 18.09
CA GLY A 221 3.59 -1.85 17.20
C GLY A 221 2.56 -2.93 17.57
N VAL A 222 3.03 -4.10 18.03
CA VAL A 222 2.14 -5.17 18.54
C VAL A 222 1.44 -4.72 19.81
N THR A 223 2.19 -4.06 20.72
CA THR A 223 1.63 -3.48 21.95
C THR A 223 0.57 -2.44 21.66
N GLN A 224 0.84 -1.50 20.75
CA GLN A 224 -0.11 -0.46 20.34
C GLN A 224 -1.39 -1.06 19.74
N LEU A 225 -1.27 -2.09 18.90
CA LEU A 225 -2.42 -2.80 18.33
C LEU A 225 -3.24 -3.50 19.42
N ARG A 226 -2.58 -4.22 20.35
CA ARG A 226 -3.24 -4.86 21.49
C ARG A 226 -3.99 -3.84 22.34
N ASP A 227 -3.34 -2.74 22.70
CA ASP A 227 -3.91 -1.74 23.60
C ASP A 227 -5.06 -0.96 22.94
N ALA A 228 -4.99 -0.70 21.64
CA ALA A 228 -6.07 -0.02 20.90
C ALA A 228 -7.27 -0.94 20.63
N LEU A 229 -7.03 -2.22 20.29
CA LEU A 229 -8.07 -3.16 19.90
C LEU A 229 -8.60 -4.01 21.06
N ASN A 230 -7.84 -4.14 22.15
CA ASN A 230 -8.16 -4.94 23.34
C ASN A 230 -8.70 -6.34 23.01
N PRO A 231 -8.05 -7.15 22.15
CA PRO A 231 -8.58 -8.44 21.70
C PRO A 231 -8.54 -9.49 22.83
N SER A 232 -9.53 -10.39 22.86
CA SER A 232 -9.55 -11.53 23.79
C SER A 232 -8.46 -12.57 23.47
N SER A 233 -8.07 -12.67 22.20
CA SER A 233 -6.95 -13.51 21.77
C SER A 233 -6.12 -12.84 20.67
N MET A 234 -4.81 -13.12 20.69
CA MET A 234 -3.88 -12.61 19.68
C MET A 234 -2.90 -13.70 19.25
N GLU A 235 -2.61 -13.75 17.95
CA GLU A 235 -1.58 -14.61 17.37
C GLU A 235 -0.67 -13.79 16.42
N VAL A 236 0.64 -14.02 16.51
CA VAL A 236 1.65 -13.36 15.70
C VAL A 236 2.38 -14.40 14.84
N PHE A 237 2.55 -14.09 13.56
CA PHE A 237 3.19 -14.94 12.56
C PHE A 237 4.37 -14.20 11.92
N PRO A 238 5.59 -14.33 12.46
CA PRO A 238 6.76 -13.71 11.89
C PRO A 238 7.19 -14.40 10.60
N ALA A 239 7.72 -13.63 9.66
CA ALA A 239 8.39 -14.19 8.50
C ALA A 239 9.80 -14.66 8.85
N LEU A 240 10.21 -15.79 8.27
CA LEU A 240 11.57 -16.29 8.39
C LEU A 240 12.49 -15.59 7.38
N HIS A 241 13.51 -14.93 7.89
CA HIS A 241 14.61 -14.36 7.11
C HIS A 241 15.79 -15.34 7.03
N SER A 242 16.71 -15.11 6.10
CA SER A 242 17.99 -15.83 6.05
C SER A 242 18.86 -15.63 7.31
N SER A 243 18.67 -14.51 8.00
CA SER A 243 19.34 -14.15 9.26
C SER A 243 18.56 -14.56 10.53
N GLY A 244 17.40 -15.23 10.39
CA GLY A 244 16.52 -15.59 11.50
C GLY A 244 15.18 -14.85 11.47
N VAL A 245 14.58 -14.69 12.63
CA VAL A 245 13.31 -13.98 12.84
C VAL A 245 13.63 -12.66 13.55
N ASP A 246 13.12 -11.55 13.02
CA ASP A 246 13.23 -10.22 13.65
C ASP A 246 12.20 -10.08 14.78
N LEU A 247 12.36 -10.91 15.81
CA LEU A 247 11.43 -11.02 16.93
C LEU A 247 12.11 -11.68 18.10
N ASP A 248 11.96 -11.12 19.30
CA ASP A 248 12.35 -11.75 20.56
C ASP A 248 11.25 -12.74 21.01
N PRO A 249 11.50 -14.07 21.00
CA PRO A 249 10.50 -15.05 21.39
C PRO A 249 10.02 -14.89 22.83
N ASP A 250 10.89 -14.47 23.76
CA ASP A 250 10.54 -14.31 25.17
C ASP A 250 9.57 -13.15 25.38
N LYS A 251 9.72 -12.08 24.60
CA LYS A 251 8.77 -10.96 24.60
C LYS A 251 7.43 -11.35 23.98
N LEU A 252 7.42 -12.26 23.02
CA LEU A 252 6.18 -12.69 22.36
C LEU A 252 5.28 -13.52 23.28
N ILE A 253 5.83 -14.32 24.19
CA ILE A 253 5.08 -15.18 25.10
C ILE A 253 4.02 -14.41 25.90
N GLN A 254 4.27 -13.14 26.21
CA GLN A 254 3.29 -12.28 26.89
C GLN A 254 2.05 -11.92 26.05
N PHE A 255 2.12 -12.08 24.74
CA PHE A 255 1.03 -11.75 23.82
C PHE A 255 0.23 -12.97 23.35
N GLN A 256 0.84 -14.14 23.32
CA GLN A 256 0.17 -15.34 22.84
C GLN A 256 0.50 -16.58 23.70
N LYS A 257 -0.54 -17.37 24.00
CA LYS A 257 -0.41 -18.62 24.75
C LYS A 257 -0.08 -19.83 23.88
N LYS A 258 -0.19 -19.68 22.54
CA LYS A 258 0.05 -20.73 21.56
C LYS A 258 1.51 -20.75 21.12
N PRO A 259 2.07 -21.90 20.71
CA PRO A 259 3.39 -21.99 20.14
C PRO A 259 3.57 -21.06 18.96
N LEU A 260 4.75 -20.47 18.83
CA LEU A 260 5.10 -19.62 17.70
C LEU A 260 4.96 -20.40 16.39
N ARG A 261 4.17 -19.86 15.46
CA ARG A 261 4.07 -20.37 14.09
C ARG A 261 4.77 -19.40 13.16
N GLN A 262 5.67 -19.92 12.34
CA GLN A 262 6.41 -19.12 11.37
C GLN A 262 5.78 -19.23 9.99
N LEU A 263 5.79 -18.14 9.23
CA LEU A 263 5.51 -18.17 7.82
C LEU A 263 6.73 -18.69 7.09
N ASN A 264 6.71 -19.98 6.71
CA ASN A 264 7.77 -20.61 5.96
C ASN A 264 7.38 -20.75 4.48
N ILE A 265 8.17 -20.14 3.60
CA ILE A 265 7.96 -20.22 2.16
C ILE A 265 8.93 -21.21 1.57
N GLN A 266 8.40 -22.35 1.14
CA GLN A 266 9.17 -23.53 0.70
C GLN A 266 10.00 -23.37 -0.58
N LYS A 267 10.06 -22.21 -1.23
CA LYS A 267 10.87 -22.01 -2.46
C LYS A 267 11.44 -20.59 -2.54
N GLY A 268 12.46 -20.32 -1.74
CA GLY A 268 13.45 -19.29 -2.06
C GLY A 268 12.96 -17.83 -2.18
N GLY A 269 11.75 -17.52 -1.77
CA GLY A 269 11.23 -16.16 -1.72
C GLY A 269 11.13 -15.66 -0.27
N PHE A 270 11.36 -14.37 -0.07
CA PHE A 270 11.12 -13.72 1.21
C PHE A 270 9.64 -13.37 1.38
N ALA A 271 9.05 -13.71 2.54
CA ALA A 271 7.68 -13.30 2.89
C ALA A 271 7.67 -11.85 3.37
N HIS A 272 7.46 -10.92 2.46
CA HIS A 272 7.41 -9.49 2.79
C HIS A 272 5.97 -8.98 2.97
N LEU A 273 5.00 -9.87 3.03
CA LEU A 273 3.59 -9.54 3.25
C LEU A 273 3.32 -8.92 4.63
N LYS A 274 2.32 -8.06 4.71
CA LYS A 274 1.75 -7.52 5.94
C LYS A 274 0.25 -7.78 5.91
N LEU A 275 -0.20 -8.58 6.89
CA LEU A 275 -1.59 -9.03 6.96
C LEU A 275 -2.07 -8.95 8.40
N TYR A 276 -3.20 -8.29 8.59
CA TYR A 276 -3.90 -8.20 9.87
C TYR A 276 -5.28 -8.81 9.69
N GLY A 277 -5.52 -9.94 10.36
CA GLY A 277 -6.82 -10.60 10.40
C GLY A 277 -7.50 -10.31 11.73
N LEU A 278 -8.72 -9.80 11.68
CA LEU A 278 -9.53 -9.51 12.86
C LEU A 278 -10.83 -10.29 12.77
N VAL A 279 -11.31 -10.76 13.92
CA VAL A 279 -12.65 -11.30 14.07
C VAL A 279 -13.37 -10.46 15.12
N ASP A 280 -14.57 -9.98 14.82
CA ASP A 280 -15.37 -9.22 15.76
C ASP A 280 -16.19 -10.14 16.70
N LYS A 281 -16.96 -9.52 17.61
CA LYS A 281 -17.83 -10.22 18.55
C LYS A 281 -18.94 -11.04 17.88
N ASP A 282 -19.34 -10.68 16.67
CA ASP A 282 -20.39 -11.33 15.90
C ASP A 282 -19.84 -12.44 14.99
N GLY A 283 -18.51 -12.67 15.03
CA GLY A 283 -17.82 -13.64 14.21
C GLY A 283 -17.53 -13.17 12.78
N THR A 284 -17.71 -11.88 12.49
CA THR A 284 -17.36 -11.32 11.18
C THR A 284 -15.86 -11.20 11.04
N HIS A 285 -15.33 -11.61 9.89
CA HIS A 285 -13.92 -11.58 9.58
C HIS A 285 -13.56 -10.33 8.78
N PHE A 286 -12.55 -9.60 9.24
CA PHE A 286 -11.95 -8.47 8.56
C PHE A 286 -10.50 -8.78 8.23
N THR A 287 -10.06 -8.34 7.06
CA THR A 287 -8.68 -8.53 6.62
C THR A 287 -8.13 -7.20 6.14
N PHE A 288 -6.97 -6.80 6.67
CA PHE A 288 -6.25 -5.60 6.25
C PHE A 288 -4.88 -5.98 5.72
N THR A 289 -4.55 -5.47 4.55
CA THR A 289 -3.26 -5.65 3.91
C THR A 289 -2.67 -4.29 3.53
N GLY A 290 -1.39 -4.22 3.26
CA GLY A 290 -0.78 -2.97 2.84
C GLY A 290 0.71 -2.86 3.15
N SER A 291 1.16 -1.65 3.43
CA SER A 291 2.58 -1.34 3.67
C SER A 291 2.97 -1.24 5.15
N VAL A 292 2.00 -1.28 6.06
CA VAL A 292 2.23 -1.09 7.50
C VAL A 292 2.90 -2.33 8.11
N ASN A 293 4.12 -2.19 8.63
CA ASN A 293 4.76 -3.22 9.46
C ASN A 293 4.19 -3.18 10.88
N ALA A 294 4.32 -4.29 11.63
CA ALA A 294 4.01 -4.33 13.07
C ALA A 294 5.13 -3.72 13.93
N THR A 295 5.84 -2.72 13.39
CA THR A 295 6.82 -1.86 14.07
C THR A 295 6.14 -0.56 14.47
N GLN A 296 6.84 0.27 15.21
CA GLN A 296 6.37 1.59 15.60
C GLN A 296 6.03 2.46 14.40
#